data_d9462a492daed6996e01c67a04154724
#
_entry.id   d9462a492daed6996e01c67a04154724
#
_cell.length_a   1.000
_cell.length_b   1.000
_cell.length_c   1.000
_cell.angle_alpha   90.00
_cell.angle_beta   90.00
_cell.angle_gamma   90.00
#
_symmetry.space_group_name_H-M   'P 1'
#
loop_
_entity.id
_entity.type
_entity.pdbx_description
1 polymer ?
#
loop_
_entity_poly.entity_id
_entity_poly.type
_entity_poly.pdbx_seq_one_letter_code
_entity_poly.pdbx_strand_id
1 'polypeptide(L)'
;MLALAAYLILPNLLSKKEETSNNALDQAMNNKTVYSFTKQGELTFSDAKGNFITNIDIEIADTPEKRETGLMFRDKMEQNQGMLFLFSTEEPQAFWMHNTVLPLDIIYVNSKMEVVHIAKNAKPYDDTSLPSVKPAQYVVEVNAGFSDKYGIKNGDKIVWRTE
;
A
#
# COMPACT_ATOMS: atom_id res chain seq x y z
N MET A 1 32.32 -4.56 65.07
CA MET A 1 32.96 -4.27 63.76
C MET A 1 32.49 -5.29 62.77
N LEU A 2 31.60 -4.93 61.88
CA LEU A 2 31.25 -5.64 60.61
C LEU A 2 29.89 -5.12 60.16
N ALA A 3 29.88 -3.98 59.49
CA ALA A 3 28.74 -3.52 58.72
C ALA A 3 29.19 -2.47 57.67
N LEU A 4 29.89 -2.90 56.63
CA LEU A 4 30.30 -2.02 55.54
C LEU A 4 30.66 -2.84 54.27
N ALA A 5 29.71 -3.58 53.74
CA ALA A 5 29.95 -4.28 52.47
C ALA A 5 28.70 -4.46 51.58
N ALA A 6 27.61 -3.75 51.83
CA ALA A 6 26.36 -3.94 51.04
C ALA A 6 25.94 -2.76 50.14
N TYR A 7 26.80 -1.75 49.95
CA TYR A 7 26.33 -0.51 49.26
C TYR A 7 26.93 -0.23 47.88
N LEU A 8 27.63 -1.17 47.25
CA LEU A 8 28.32 -0.93 45.97
C LEU A 8 27.83 -1.76 44.78
N ILE A 9 26.75 -2.54 44.91
CA ILE A 9 26.30 -3.41 43.81
C ILE A 9 25.00 -2.93 43.11
N LEU A 10 24.20 -2.05 43.77
CA LEU A 10 22.91 -1.62 43.19
C LEU A 10 22.98 -0.66 41.99
N PRO A 11 23.93 0.26 41.84
CA PRO A 11 23.94 1.18 40.71
C PRO A 11 24.18 0.50 39.36
N ASN A 12 24.91 -0.61 39.34
CA ASN A 12 25.31 -1.29 38.11
C ASN A 12 24.23 -2.18 37.51
N LEU A 13 23.25 -2.64 38.31
CA LEU A 13 22.14 -3.45 37.79
C LEU A 13 21.05 -2.58 37.12
N LEU A 14 20.81 -1.37 37.61
CA LEU A 14 19.83 -0.46 37.06
C LEU A 14 20.30 0.15 35.74
N SER A 15 21.58 0.56 35.63
CA SER A 15 22.14 1.09 34.41
C SER A 15 22.18 0.04 33.27
N LYS A 16 22.49 -1.23 33.62
CA LYS A 16 22.52 -2.31 32.64
C LYS A 16 21.13 -2.68 32.09
N LYS A 17 20.07 -2.46 32.90
CA LYS A 17 18.68 -2.72 32.47
C LYS A 17 18.15 -1.61 31.57
N GLU A 18 18.56 -0.36 31.77
CA GLU A 18 18.20 0.77 30.89
C GLU A 18 18.94 0.73 29.55
N GLU A 19 20.24 0.39 29.54
CA GLU A 19 21.00 0.21 28.29
C GLU A 19 20.44 -0.94 27.41
N THR A 20 20.03 -2.05 28.03
CA THR A 20 19.47 -3.20 27.31
C THR A 20 18.09 -2.86 26.73
N SER A 21 17.29 -2.05 27.43
CA SER A 21 15.97 -1.60 26.96
C SER A 21 16.11 -0.61 25.80
N ASN A 22 17.04 0.31 25.88
CA ASN A 22 17.29 1.30 24.83
C ASN A 22 17.84 0.64 23.55
N ASN A 23 18.78 -0.31 23.70
CA ASN A 23 19.30 -1.08 22.57
C ASN A 23 18.23 -1.96 21.89
N ALA A 24 17.29 -2.52 22.63
CA ALA A 24 16.18 -3.30 22.06
C ALA A 24 15.18 -2.41 21.30
N LEU A 25 14.90 -1.21 21.82
CA LEU A 25 14.06 -0.21 21.15
C LEU A 25 14.75 0.34 19.90
N ASP A 26 16.05 0.64 19.97
CA ASP A 26 16.81 1.12 18.81
C ASP A 26 16.94 0.04 17.72
N GLN A 27 17.09 -1.24 18.11
CA GLN A 27 17.07 -2.35 17.17
C GLN A 27 15.68 -2.56 16.55
N ALA A 28 14.60 -2.40 17.31
CA ALA A 28 13.24 -2.48 16.79
C ALA A 28 12.92 -1.32 15.85
N MET A 29 13.42 -0.12 16.11
CA MET A 29 13.27 1.04 15.23
C MET A 29 14.12 0.92 13.96
N ASN A 30 15.33 0.34 14.04
CA ASN A 30 16.20 0.09 12.90
C ASN A 30 15.73 -1.07 12.01
N ASN A 31 14.91 -1.99 12.54
CA ASN A 31 14.34 -3.11 11.79
C ASN A 31 12.97 -2.78 11.14
N LYS A 32 12.49 -1.54 11.27
CA LYS A 32 11.31 -1.11 10.53
C LYS A 32 11.67 -1.09 9.04
N THR A 33 11.16 -2.03 8.28
CA THR A 33 11.29 -2.02 6.82
C THR A 33 10.69 -0.72 6.30
N VAL A 34 11.55 0.19 5.83
CA VAL A 34 11.10 1.43 5.20
C VAL A 34 10.71 1.06 3.77
N TYR A 35 9.42 0.96 3.51
CA TYR A 35 8.91 0.80 2.17
C TYR A 35 9.02 2.13 1.41
N SER A 36 9.94 2.21 0.46
CA SER A 36 10.04 3.35 -0.44
C SER A 36 9.36 3.03 -1.78
N PHE A 37 8.69 4.02 -2.34
CA PHE A 37 8.12 3.91 -3.68
C PHE A 37 9.25 3.76 -4.71
N THR A 38 9.11 2.78 -5.60
CA THR A 38 10.04 2.56 -6.72
C THR A 38 9.24 2.63 -8.01
N LYS A 39 9.40 3.73 -8.75
CA LYS A 39 8.75 3.89 -10.04
C LYS A 39 9.17 2.78 -11.00
N GLN A 40 8.20 2.07 -11.57
CA GLN A 40 8.38 1.00 -12.55
C GLN A 40 7.65 1.30 -13.86
N GLY A 41 6.87 2.38 -13.88
CA GLY A 41 6.15 2.81 -15.06
C GLY A 41 5.26 4.02 -14.80
N GLU A 42 4.50 4.37 -15.81
CA GLU A 42 3.47 5.42 -15.74
C GLU A 42 2.13 4.87 -16.24
N LEU A 43 1.07 5.26 -15.56
CA LEU A 43 -0.29 4.90 -15.93
C LEU A 43 -1.10 6.18 -16.19
N THR A 44 -1.78 6.20 -17.33
CA THR A 44 -2.66 7.31 -17.75
C THR A 44 -4.12 6.88 -17.68
N PHE A 45 -4.95 7.71 -17.08
CA PHE A 45 -6.42 7.62 -17.15
C PHE A 45 -6.94 8.51 -18.26
N SER A 46 -7.93 8.02 -19.01
CA SER A 46 -8.67 8.75 -20.04
C SER A 46 -10.16 8.48 -19.90
N ASP A 47 -10.99 9.39 -20.39
CA ASP A 47 -12.44 9.16 -20.44
C ASP A 47 -12.81 8.09 -21.50
N ALA A 48 -14.08 7.71 -21.55
CA ALA A 48 -14.59 6.72 -22.50
C ALA A 48 -14.35 7.12 -23.98
N LYS A 49 -14.14 8.41 -24.26
CA LYS A 49 -13.85 8.94 -25.61
C LYS A 49 -12.35 9.01 -25.91
N GLY A 50 -11.50 8.71 -24.93
CA GLY A 50 -10.05 8.77 -25.05
C GLY A 50 -9.43 10.13 -24.68
N ASN A 51 -10.21 11.07 -24.13
CA ASN A 51 -9.65 12.33 -23.65
C ASN A 51 -8.87 12.09 -22.35
N PHE A 52 -7.70 12.71 -22.26
CA PHE A 52 -6.83 12.63 -21.08
C PHE A 52 -7.54 13.14 -19.81
N ILE A 53 -7.41 12.41 -18.72
CA ILE A 53 -7.88 12.81 -17.37
C ILE A 53 -6.69 13.16 -16.49
N THR A 54 -5.81 12.18 -16.22
CA THR A 54 -4.64 12.34 -15.36
C THR A 54 -3.66 11.19 -15.58
N ASN A 55 -2.45 11.30 -15.05
CA ASN A 55 -1.46 10.22 -15.01
C ASN A 55 -0.86 10.09 -13.61
N ILE A 56 -0.33 8.90 -13.33
CA ILE A 56 0.38 8.58 -12.09
C ILE A 56 1.62 7.76 -12.39
N ASP A 57 2.61 7.86 -11.52
CA ASP A 57 3.72 6.92 -11.42
C ASP A 57 3.23 5.64 -10.75
N ILE A 58 3.66 4.48 -11.24
CA ILE A 58 3.21 3.20 -10.71
C ILE A 58 4.35 2.27 -10.30
N GLU A 59 4.10 1.52 -9.23
CA GLU A 59 4.73 0.23 -8.99
C GLU A 59 3.86 -0.87 -9.60
N ILE A 60 4.45 -2.05 -9.90
CA ILE A 60 3.76 -3.14 -10.57
C ILE A 60 3.81 -4.41 -9.72
N ALA A 61 2.62 -4.93 -9.39
CA ALA A 61 2.41 -6.19 -8.71
C ALA A 61 2.03 -7.27 -9.74
N ASP A 62 3.04 -7.92 -10.32
CA ASP A 62 2.93 -8.89 -11.42
C ASP A 62 3.15 -10.35 -10.96
N THR A 63 3.61 -10.58 -9.72
CA THR A 63 3.76 -11.92 -9.14
C THR A 63 2.73 -12.17 -8.02
N PRO A 64 2.42 -13.45 -7.68
CA PRO A 64 1.54 -13.76 -6.56
C PRO A 64 1.94 -13.07 -5.27
N GLU A 65 3.23 -13.08 -4.92
CA GLU A 65 3.76 -12.51 -3.68
C GLU A 65 3.62 -10.99 -3.66
N LYS A 66 3.88 -10.32 -4.79
CA LYS A 66 3.69 -8.86 -4.91
C LYS A 66 2.22 -8.49 -4.81
N ARG A 67 1.32 -9.27 -5.43
CA ARG A 67 -0.13 -9.04 -5.35
C ARG A 67 -0.67 -9.25 -3.94
N GLU A 68 -0.16 -10.28 -3.22
CA GLU A 68 -0.54 -10.52 -1.82
C GLU A 68 -0.09 -9.38 -0.91
N THR A 69 1.15 -8.92 -1.07
CA THR A 69 1.70 -7.84 -0.24
C THR A 69 1.10 -6.47 -0.58
N GLY A 70 0.98 -6.16 -1.87
CA GLY A 70 0.44 -4.88 -2.33
C GLY A 70 1.05 -3.68 -1.61
N LEU A 71 0.20 -2.78 -1.13
CA LEU A 71 0.57 -1.59 -0.35
C LEU A 71 0.59 -1.81 1.17
N MET A 72 0.59 -3.06 1.65
CA MET A 72 0.71 -3.36 3.09
C MET A 72 1.94 -2.69 3.70
N PHE A 73 1.80 -2.25 4.96
CA PHE A 73 2.85 -1.66 5.79
C PHE A 73 3.45 -0.34 5.27
N ARG A 74 2.90 0.24 4.20
CA ARG A 74 3.35 1.53 3.68
C ARG A 74 2.70 2.66 4.44
N ASP A 75 3.50 3.57 4.96
CA ASP A 75 3.02 4.70 5.78
C ASP A 75 2.73 5.96 4.94
N LYS A 76 3.21 6.00 3.70
CA LYS A 76 2.96 7.13 2.78
C LYS A 76 2.96 6.70 1.31
N MET A 77 2.21 7.43 0.52
CA MET A 77 2.20 7.39 -0.94
C MET A 77 1.81 8.79 -1.45
N GLU A 78 2.58 9.32 -2.38
CA GLU A 78 2.31 10.65 -2.95
C GLU A 78 1.03 10.63 -3.78
N GLN A 79 0.43 11.82 -4.01
CA GLN A 79 -0.87 11.93 -4.70
C GLN A 79 -0.84 11.47 -6.17
N ASN A 80 0.33 11.48 -6.79
CA ASN A 80 0.56 11.03 -8.17
C ASN A 80 1.21 9.64 -8.22
N GLN A 81 1.09 8.83 -7.18
CA GLN A 81 1.61 7.47 -7.10
C GLN A 81 0.48 6.47 -6.92
N GLY A 82 0.73 5.23 -7.37
CA GLY A 82 -0.19 4.11 -7.19
C GLY A 82 0.49 2.78 -7.45
N MET A 83 -0.28 1.70 -7.30
CA MET A 83 0.18 0.35 -7.64
C MET A 83 -0.77 -0.29 -8.66
N LEU A 84 -0.20 -0.84 -9.71
CA LEU A 84 -0.91 -1.60 -10.73
C LEU A 84 -0.72 -3.10 -10.50
N PHE A 85 -1.82 -3.81 -10.29
CA PHE A 85 -1.87 -5.27 -10.14
C PHE A 85 -2.23 -5.89 -11.49
N LEU A 86 -1.43 -6.85 -11.93
CA LEU A 86 -1.61 -7.57 -13.18
C LEU A 86 -2.06 -9.01 -12.90
N PHE A 87 -3.18 -9.41 -13.49
CA PHE A 87 -3.66 -10.79 -13.44
C PHE A 87 -3.58 -11.42 -14.83
N SER A 88 -3.33 -12.74 -14.89
CA SER A 88 -3.19 -13.46 -16.16
C SER A 88 -4.51 -13.58 -16.92
N THR A 89 -5.62 -13.62 -16.21
CA THR A 89 -6.98 -13.81 -16.74
C THR A 89 -7.93 -12.76 -16.19
N GLU A 90 -8.97 -12.44 -16.97
CA GLU A 90 -10.09 -11.63 -16.52
C GLU A 90 -11.07 -12.49 -15.72
N GLU A 91 -11.17 -12.22 -14.41
CA GLU A 91 -12.04 -12.96 -13.50
C GLU A 91 -12.53 -12.08 -12.36
N PRO A 92 -13.55 -12.48 -11.57
CA PRO A 92 -13.92 -11.75 -10.36
C PRO A 92 -12.73 -11.63 -9.41
N GLN A 93 -12.38 -10.38 -9.07
CA GLN A 93 -11.32 -10.06 -8.11
C GLN A 93 -11.93 -9.62 -6.79
N ALA A 94 -11.20 -9.81 -5.70
CA ALA A 94 -11.55 -9.28 -4.39
C ALA A 94 -10.29 -8.82 -3.66
N PHE A 95 -10.34 -7.62 -3.12
CA PHE A 95 -9.27 -7.00 -2.34
C PHE A 95 -9.72 -6.80 -0.88
N TRP A 96 -8.82 -6.45 -0.04
CA TRP A 96 -9.04 -6.13 1.37
C TRP A 96 -8.00 -5.11 1.83
N MET A 97 -8.17 -4.54 3.02
CA MET A 97 -7.23 -3.55 3.57
C MET A 97 -6.38 -4.13 4.71
N HIS A 98 -6.16 -5.46 4.70
CA HIS A 98 -5.35 -6.14 5.69
C HIS A 98 -3.94 -5.54 5.74
N ASN A 99 -3.45 -5.21 6.94
CA ASN A 99 -2.14 -4.57 7.14
C ASN A 99 -1.89 -3.30 6.30
N THR A 100 -2.92 -2.70 5.72
CA THR A 100 -2.82 -1.51 4.88
C THR A 100 -3.17 -0.27 5.68
N VAL A 101 -2.18 0.60 5.87
CA VAL A 101 -2.27 1.83 6.70
C VAL A 101 -2.92 2.98 5.93
N LEU A 102 -2.69 3.00 4.61
CA LEU A 102 -3.19 4.06 3.73
C LEU A 102 -4.66 3.82 3.40
N PRO A 103 -5.54 4.83 3.52
CA PRO A 103 -6.86 4.74 2.90
C PRO A 103 -6.72 4.81 1.38
N LEU A 104 -7.45 3.94 0.65
CA LEU A 104 -7.28 3.75 -0.79
C LEU A 104 -8.59 3.85 -1.56
N ASP A 105 -8.49 4.25 -2.83
CA ASP A 105 -9.45 3.90 -3.88
C ASP A 105 -8.90 2.70 -4.65
N ILE A 106 -9.72 1.66 -4.82
CA ILE A 106 -9.38 0.43 -5.54
C ILE A 106 -10.18 0.41 -6.84
N ILE A 107 -9.47 0.58 -7.97
CA ILE A 107 -10.06 0.74 -9.30
C ILE A 107 -9.89 -0.56 -10.08
N TYR A 108 -11.00 -1.24 -10.37
CA TYR A 108 -11.03 -2.49 -11.12
C TYR A 108 -11.20 -2.24 -12.60
N VAL A 109 -10.41 -2.92 -13.42
CA VAL A 109 -10.30 -2.69 -14.87
C VAL A 109 -10.35 -4.04 -15.61
N ASN A 110 -11.15 -4.12 -16.68
CA ASN A 110 -11.30 -5.31 -17.50
C ASN A 110 -10.14 -5.49 -18.50
N SER A 111 -10.17 -6.59 -19.27
CA SER A 111 -9.18 -6.90 -20.30
C SER A 111 -9.16 -5.89 -21.47
N LYS A 112 -10.21 -5.08 -21.63
CA LYS A 112 -10.28 -4.00 -22.62
C LYS A 112 -9.76 -2.67 -22.10
N MET A 113 -9.11 -2.69 -20.91
CA MET A 113 -8.59 -1.48 -20.23
C MET A 113 -9.68 -0.52 -19.75
N GLU A 114 -10.91 -0.98 -19.54
CA GLU A 114 -12.04 -0.17 -19.11
C GLU A 114 -12.29 -0.34 -17.61
N VAL A 115 -12.47 0.75 -16.90
CA VAL A 115 -12.87 0.76 -15.48
C VAL A 115 -14.26 0.14 -15.34
N VAL A 116 -14.38 -0.94 -14.58
CA VAL A 116 -15.64 -1.68 -14.39
C VAL A 116 -16.27 -1.44 -13.03
N HIS A 117 -15.45 -1.13 -12.02
CA HIS A 117 -15.89 -0.82 -10.65
C HIS A 117 -14.81 -0.02 -9.92
N ILE A 118 -15.22 0.76 -8.92
CA ILE A 118 -14.33 1.50 -8.01
C ILE A 118 -14.83 1.32 -6.58
N ALA A 119 -14.02 0.68 -5.73
CA ALA A 119 -14.24 0.68 -4.30
C ALA A 119 -13.56 1.92 -3.72
N LYS A 120 -14.36 2.96 -3.43
CA LYS A 120 -13.86 4.25 -2.97
C LYS A 120 -13.67 4.29 -1.46
N ASN A 121 -12.65 5.02 -1.02
CA ASN A 121 -12.39 5.31 0.39
C ASN A 121 -12.31 4.03 1.25
N ALA A 122 -11.65 2.99 0.74
CA ALA A 122 -11.40 1.77 1.49
C ALA A 122 -10.64 2.11 2.79
N LYS A 123 -11.16 1.61 3.92
CA LYS A 123 -10.68 2.00 5.25
C LYS A 123 -9.44 1.20 5.64
N PRO A 124 -8.41 1.86 6.22
CA PRO A 124 -7.26 1.16 6.76
C PRO A 124 -7.65 0.01 7.69
N TYR A 125 -6.90 -1.10 7.60
CA TYR A 125 -7.04 -2.28 8.46
C TYR A 125 -8.42 -2.96 8.44
N ASP A 126 -9.23 -2.72 7.40
CA ASP A 126 -10.52 -3.37 7.22
C ASP A 126 -10.35 -4.68 6.42
N ASP A 127 -10.63 -5.81 7.08
CA ASP A 127 -10.56 -7.14 6.46
C ASP A 127 -11.83 -7.50 5.68
N THR A 128 -12.78 -6.58 5.56
CA THR A 128 -13.98 -6.77 4.74
C THR A 128 -13.60 -6.89 3.27
N SER A 129 -14.13 -7.92 2.61
CA SER A 129 -13.92 -8.13 1.18
C SER A 129 -14.46 -6.97 0.35
N LEU A 130 -13.65 -6.46 -0.55
CA LEU A 130 -13.96 -5.41 -1.52
C LEU A 130 -13.97 -6.05 -2.93
N PRO A 131 -15.12 -6.58 -3.41
CA PRO A 131 -15.19 -7.30 -4.68
C PRO A 131 -15.20 -6.34 -5.88
N SER A 132 -14.71 -6.82 -7.03
CA SER A 132 -14.74 -6.10 -8.29
C SER A 132 -16.12 -5.92 -8.90
N VAL A 133 -17.14 -6.62 -8.38
CA VAL A 133 -18.54 -6.65 -8.88
C VAL A 133 -18.65 -7.22 -10.29
N LYS A 134 -17.68 -6.98 -11.15
CA LYS A 134 -17.54 -7.53 -12.51
C LYS A 134 -16.14 -8.14 -12.67
N PRO A 135 -15.94 -9.06 -13.63
CA PRO A 135 -14.61 -9.56 -13.95
C PRO A 135 -13.62 -8.42 -14.23
N ALA A 136 -12.42 -8.55 -13.68
CA ALA A 136 -11.32 -7.60 -13.86
C ALA A 136 -10.03 -8.35 -14.14
N GLN A 137 -9.16 -7.79 -14.97
CA GLN A 137 -7.82 -8.30 -15.25
C GLN A 137 -6.74 -7.43 -14.64
N TYR A 138 -7.07 -6.20 -14.34
CA TYR A 138 -6.16 -5.23 -13.72
C TYR A 138 -6.83 -4.56 -12.55
N VAL A 139 -6.03 -4.16 -11.55
CA VAL A 139 -6.50 -3.34 -10.44
C VAL A 139 -5.49 -2.22 -10.22
N VAL A 140 -5.98 -1.01 -9.98
CA VAL A 140 -5.14 0.15 -9.65
C VAL A 140 -5.50 0.63 -8.26
N GLU A 141 -4.54 0.61 -7.35
CA GLU A 141 -4.66 1.20 -6.03
C GLU A 141 -4.03 2.60 -6.02
N VAL A 142 -4.79 3.57 -5.54
CA VAL A 142 -4.39 4.97 -5.39
C VAL A 142 -4.88 5.52 -4.05
N ASN A 143 -4.39 6.68 -3.62
CA ASN A 143 -4.88 7.31 -2.40
C ASN A 143 -6.40 7.53 -2.44
N ALA A 144 -7.06 7.34 -1.31
CA ALA A 144 -8.50 7.57 -1.17
C ALA A 144 -8.89 8.99 -1.62
N GLY A 145 -10.02 9.09 -2.34
CA GLY A 145 -10.52 10.33 -2.91
C GLY A 145 -9.87 10.71 -4.25
N PHE A 146 -8.90 9.95 -4.74
CA PHE A 146 -8.28 10.16 -6.06
C PHE A 146 -9.31 10.11 -7.18
N SER A 147 -10.16 9.09 -7.16
CA SER A 147 -11.19 8.91 -8.19
C SER A 147 -12.18 10.07 -8.24
N ASP A 148 -12.58 10.60 -7.08
CA ASP A 148 -13.49 11.75 -7.01
C ASP A 148 -12.80 13.03 -7.46
N LYS A 149 -11.55 13.25 -7.04
CA LYS A 149 -10.75 14.43 -7.41
C LYS A 149 -10.61 14.60 -8.91
N TYR A 150 -10.38 13.49 -9.63
CA TYR A 150 -10.15 13.50 -11.08
C TYR A 150 -11.39 13.10 -11.88
N GLY A 151 -12.51 12.79 -11.24
CA GLY A 151 -13.77 12.43 -11.88
C GLY A 151 -13.72 11.07 -12.58
N ILE A 152 -12.86 10.15 -12.12
CA ILE A 152 -12.73 8.80 -12.68
C ILE A 152 -13.98 7.99 -12.35
N LYS A 153 -14.53 7.30 -13.34
CA LYS A 153 -15.77 6.53 -13.24
C LYS A 153 -15.76 5.29 -14.13
N ASN A 154 -16.74 4.44 -13.93
CA ASN A 154 -16.94 3.26 -14.78
C ASN A 154 -17.07 3.67 -16.26
N GLY A 155 -16.38 2.93 -17.14
CA GLY A 155 -16.27 3.19 -18.56
C GLY A 155 -15.08 4.05 -18.97
N ASP A 156 -14.39 4.70 -18.02
CA ASP A 156 -13.12 5.34 -18.31
C ASP A 156 -12.04 4.29 -18.57
N LYS A 157 -10.90 4.69 -19.12
CA LYS A 157 -9.87 3.77 -19.60
C LYS A 157 -8.54 4.05 -18.96
N ILE A 158 -7.72 3.00 -18.89
CA ILE A 158 -6.31 3.12 -18.53
C ILE A 158 -5.40 2.67 -19.66
N VAL A 159 -4.20 3.21 -19.68
CA VAL A 159 -3.06 2.70 -20.44
C VAL A 159 -1.80 2.92 -19.61
N TRP A 160 -0.87 1.98 -19.64
CA TRP A 160 0.40 2.15 -18.95
C TRP A 160 1.58 1.78 -19.85
N ARG A 161 2.75 2.25 -19.45
CA ARG A 161 4.05 1.86 -19.99
C ARG A 161 5.02 1.57 -18.86
N THR A 162 5.84 0.58 -19.00
CA THR A 162 6.98 0.29 -18.11
C THR A 162 8.19 1.13 -18.51
N GLU A 163 9.04 1.42 -17.52
CA GLU A 163 10.37 2.01 -17.76
C GLU A 163 11.38 0.97 -18.17
#